data_64a68ceea80564a5bb8de554174bf5b5
#
_entry.id   64a68ceea80564a5bb8de554174bf5b5
#
_cell.length_a   1.000
_cell.length_b   1.000
_cell.length_c   1.000
_cell.angle_alpha   90.00
_cell.angle_beta   90.00
_cell.angle_gamma   90.00
#
_symmetry.space_group_name_H-M   'P 1'
#
loop_
_entity.id
_entity.type
_entity.pdbx_description
1 polymer ?
#
loop_
_entity_poly.entity_id
_entity_poly.type
_entity_poly.pdbx_seq_one_letter_code
_entity_poly.pdbx_strand_id
1 'polypeptide(L)'
;MVPEKAILTSNTSGLSLTEIAKAVRKPERFCGMHWLNPPHICPLVEIINGDKTAPETADIVYDLACDIHRYPVRLKAEVPGFLVNRFQFAVLREAMSLVEAGVAQKEDIDKVFKYGLGLRYACLGPFEIADLGGLDTFYNIASYLFADISDKKDVHEMLEQLYRKGDFGVKTGKGFYDYSGGRDREVIEKRDKDFMKVAKCLYEEE
;
A
#
# COMPACT_ATOMS: atom_id res chain seq x y z
N MET A 1 26.11 9.91 -18.17
CA MET A 1 25.06 10.92 -18.52
C MET A 1 23.87 10.16 -19.07
N VAL A 2 22.65 10.50 -18.64
CA VAL A 2 21.42 9.89 -19.16
C VAL A 2 21.09 10.52 -20.51
N PRO A 3 20.66 9.75 -21.54
CA PRO A 3 20.23 10.30 -22.81
C PRO A 3 19.16 11.38 -22.67
N GLU A 4 19.17 12.37 -23.56
CA GLU A 4 18.25 13.50 -23.45
C GLU A 4 16.77 13.09 -23.54
N LYS A 5 16.47 12.04 -24.28
CA LYS A 5 15.12 11.49 -24.47
C LYS A 5 14.69 10.51 -23.38
N ALA A 6 15.56 10.17 -22.42
CA ALA A 6 15.22 9.22 -21.36
C ALA A 6 14.13 9.77 -20.46
N ILE A 7 13.26 8.89 -20.01
CA ILE A 7 12.33 9.15 -18.92
C ILE A 7 12.98 8.67 -17.63
N LEU A 8 12.91 9.46 -16.58
CA LEU A 8 13.37 9.10 -15.26
C LEU A 8 12.16 8.79 -14.38
N THR A 9 12.25 7.71 -13.63
CA THR A 9 11.21 7.35 -12.65
C THR A 9 11.80 7.19 -11.26
N SER A 10 11.02 7.49 -10.23
CA SER A 10 11.38 7.25 -8.85
C SER A 10 10.46 6.20 -8.23
N ASN A 11 11.06 5.28 -7.47
CA ASN A 11 10.33 4.29 -6.64
C ASN A 11 10.18 4.77 -5.18
N THR A 12 10.24 6.07 -4.92
CA THR A 12 10.00 6.58 -3.57
C THR A 12 8.61 6.20 -3.08
N SER A 13 8.50 5.81 -1.82
CA SER A 13 7.22 5.49 -1.17
C SER A 13 6.67 6.62 -0.29
N GLY A 14 7.46 7.69 -0.07
CA GLY A 14 7.07 8.73 0.87
C GLY A 14 7.71 10.10 0.64
N LEU A 15 8.72 10.20 -0.24
CA LEU A 15 9.31 11.50 -0.58
C LEU A 15 8.51 12.15 -1.71
N SER A 16 8.34 13.48 -1.65
CA SER A 16 7.65 14.22 -2.69
C SER A 16 8.38 14.14 -4.03
N LEU A 17 7.67 13.68 -5.05
CA LEU A 17 8.16 13.62 -6.42
C LEU A 17 8.37 15.03 -6.97
N THR A 18 7.52 15.97 -6.61
CA THR A 18 7.62 17.38 -6.97
C THR A 18 8.91 17.99 -6.42
N GLU A 19 9.30 17.68 -5.17
CA GLU A 19 10.56 18.12 -4.60
C GLU A 19 11.77 17.45 -5.28
N ILE A 20 11.71 16.15 -5.53
CA ILE A 20 12.77 15.42 -6.26
C ILE A 20 12.95 16.01 -7.67
N ALA A 21 11.85 16.34 -8.34
CA ALA A 21 11.85 16.91 -9.70
C ALA A 21 12.62 18.24 -9.80
N LYS A 22 12.79 18.98 -8.70
CA LYS A 22 13.59 20.21 -8.68
C LYS A 22 15.08 19.98 -9.02
N ALA A 23 15.58 18.77 -8.72
CA ALA A 23 16.95 18.36 -9.04
C ALA A 23 17.07 17.69 -10.43
N VAL A 24 15.96 17.48 -11.12
CA VAL A 24 15.93 16.82 -12.43
C VAL A 24 16.03 17.88 -13.53
N ARG A 25 16.95 17.69 -14.47
CA ARG A 25 17.21 18.65 -15.58
C ARG A 25 15.99 18.84 -16.50
N LYS A 26 15.20 17.77 -16.70
CA LYS A 26 13.98 17.76 -17.53
C LYS A 26 12.83 17.18 -16.69
N PRO A 27 12.26 17.97 -15.77
CA PRO A 27 11.23 17.50 -14.85
C PRO A 27 9.93 17.07 -15.54
N GLU A 28 9.68 17.56 -16.78
CA GLU A 28 8.56 17.11 -17.60
C GLU A 28 8.70 15.63 -18.03
N ARG A 29 9.90 15.08 -17.98
CA ARG A 29 10.23 13.67 -18.26
C ARG A 29 10.52 12.85 -16.98
N PHE A 30 9.96 13.28 -15.87
CA PHE A 30 10.10 12.61 -14.58
C PHE A 30 8.73 12.32 -13.97
N CYS A 31 8.52 11.09 -13.46
CA CYS A 31 7.32 10.71 -12.72
C CYS A 31 7.64 9.66 -11.64
N GLY A 32 6.65 9.36 -10.81
CA GLY A 32 6.71 8.21 -9.91
C GLY A 32 6.35 6.93 -10.64
N MET A 33 7.08 5.86 -10.34
CA MET A 33 6.72 4.48 -10.67
C MET A 33 6.93 3.66 -9.40
N HIS A 34 5.90 3.62 -8.56
CA HIS A 34 5.98 3.06 -7.22
C HIS A 34 5.54 1.60 -7.23
N TRP A 35 6.46 0.74 -6.87
CA TRP A 35 6.27 -0.71 -6.79
C TRP A 35 5.97 -1.14 -5.38
N LEU A 36 5.07 -2.11 -5.23
CA LEU A 36 4.77 -2.69 -3.92
C LEU A 36 5.72 -3.85 -3.60
N ASN A 37 6.11 -3.94 -2.33
CA ASN A 37 6.97 -5.01 -1.85
C ASN A 37 6.17 -6.28 -1.50
N PRO A 38 6.54 -7.46 -2.00
CA PRO A 38 7.68 -7.76 -2.88
C PRO A 38 7.33 -7.52 -4.38
N PRO A 39 8.14 -6.71 -5.11
CA PRO A 39 7.79 -6.21 -6.44
C PRO A 39 7.74 -7.30 -7.53
N HIS A 40 8.36 -8.45 -7.29
CA HIS A 40 8.33 -9.58 -8.22
C HIS A 40 7.05 -10.40 -8.12
N ILE A 41 6.27 -10.26 -7.02
CA ILE A 41 5.01 -10.97 -6.81
C ILE A 41 3.82 -10.01 -6.93
N CYS A 42 3.90 -8.84 -6.28
CA CYS A 42 2.81 -7.86 -6.31
C CYS A 42 2.73 -7.20 -7.70
N PRO A 43 1.64 -7.40 -8.46
CA PRO A 43 1.56 -6.92 -9.84
C PRO A 43 1.22 -5.43 -9.95
N LEU A 44 0.69 -4.80 -8.90
CA LEU A 44 0.27 -3.40 -8.91
C LEU A 44 1.48 -2.46 -8.95
N VAL A 45 1.37 -1.43 -9.78
CA VAL A 45 2.31 -0.31 -9.87
C VAL A 45 1.53 1.01 -9.88
N GLU A 46 1.92 1.95 -9.02
CA GLU A 46 1.35 3.29 -9.05
C GLU A 46 2.19 4.20 -9.93
N ILE A 47 1.55 4.84 -10.92
CA ILE A 47 2.16 5.86 -11.78
C ILE A 47 1.68 7.22 -11.27
N ILE A 48 2.60 8.04 -10.78
CA ILE A 48 2.28 9.29 -10.08
C ILE A 48 2.85 10.48 -10.83
N ASN A 49 1.99 11.44 -11.17
CA ASN A 49 2.40 12.71 -11.74
C ASN A 49 2.84 13.67 -10.62
N GLY A 50 4.07 14.18 -10.72
CA GLY A 50 4.46 15.41 -10.02
C GLY A 50 3.95 16.65 -10.78
N ASP A 51 4.09 17.81 -10.17
CA ASP A 51 3.57 19.09 -10.73
C ASP A 51 4.05 19.40 -12.15
N LYS A 52 5.24 18.95 -12.53
CA LYS A 52 5.88 19.21 -13.83
C LYS A 52 5.89 18.03 -14.77
N THR A 53 5.37 16.88 -14.36
CA THR A 53 5.31 15.69 -15.21
C THR A 53 4.43 15.94 -16.42
N ALA A 54 4.99 15.78 -17.61
CA ALA A 54 4.19 15.86 -18.84
C ALA A 54 3.23 14.66 -18.95
N PRO A 55 1.99 14.86 -19.41
CA PRO A 55 1.02 13.76 -19.60
C PRO A 55 1.60 12.59 -20.40
N GLU A 56 2.30 12.89 -21.49
CA GLU A 56 2.91 11.90 -22.38
C GLU A 56 3.98 11.06 -21.66
N THR A 57 4.67 11.62 -20.67
CA THR A 57 5.64 10.89 -19.84
C THR A 57 4.93 9.85 -18.99
N ALA A 58 3.84 10.21 -18.36
CA ALA A 58 3.04 9.29 -17.58
C ALA A 58 2.37 8.21 -18.45
N ASP A 59 1.93 8.57 -19.66
CA ASP A 59 1.36 7.62 -20.62
C ASP A 59 2.39 6.55 -21.02
N ILE A 60 3.60 6.97 -21.40
CA ILE A 60 4.67 6.04 -21.78
C ILE A 60 5.04 5.09 -20.62
N VAL A 61 5.10 5.60 -19.38
CA VAL A 61 5.43 4.75 -18.23
C VAL A 61 4.28 3.81 -17.87
N TYR A 62 3.03 4.25 -18.07
CA TYR A 62 1.85 3.42 -17.89
C TYR A 62 1.84 2.26 -18.90
N ASP A 63 2.04 2.57 -20.19
CA ASP A 63 2.08 1.57 -21.26
C ASP A 63 3.23 0.57 -21.05
N LEU A 64 4.43 1.07 -20.65
CA LEU A 64 5.55 0.20 -20.26
C LEU A 64 5.17 -0.76 -19.12
N ALA A 65 4.44 -0.29 -18.11
CA ALA A 65 3.99 -1.16 -17.03
C ALA A 65 3.04 -2.25 -17.52
N CYS A 66 2.11 -1.92 -18.44
CA CYS A 66 1.26 -2.91 -19.10
C CYS A 66 2.07 -3.92 -19.92
N ASP A 67 3.04 -3.46 -20.71
CA ASP A 67 3.88 -4.30 -21.55
C ASP A 67 4.70 -5.34 -20.75
N ILE A 68 5.08 -5.00 -19.54
CA ILE A 68 5.76 -5.92 -18.62
C ILE A 68 4.80 -6.67 -17.68
N HIS A 69 3.53 -6.80 -18.07
CA HIS A 69 2.49 -7.54 -17.36
C HIS A 69 2.29 -7.07 -15.91
N ARG A 70 2.24 -5.74 -15.72
CA ARG A 70 1.84 -5.11 -14.44
C ARG A 70 0.45 -4.50 -14.57
N TYR A 71 -0.19 -4.28 -13.42
CA TYR A 71 -1.47 -3.60 -13.32
C TYR A 71 -1.23 -2.16 -12.85
N PRO A 72 -0.96 -1.21 -13.77
CA PRO A 72 -0.70 0.16 -13.39
C PRO A 72 -1.98 0.87 -12.98
N VAL A 73 -1.91 1.66 -11.92
CA VAL A 73 -2.92 2.65 -11.55
C VAL A 73 -2.34 4.05 -11.66
N ARG A 74 -3.14 5.00 -12.13
CA ARG A 74 -2.68 6.36 -12.40
C ARG A 74 -3.17 7.33 -11.32
N LEU A 75 -2.24 8.04 -10.69
CA LEU A 75 -2.55 9.17 -9.82
C LEU A 75 -2.40 10.46 -10.64
N LYS A 76 -3.51 11.20 -10.76
CA LYS A 76 -3.54 12.47 -11.50
C LYS A 76 -2.81 13.61 -10.79
N ALA A 77 -2.59 13.46 -9.48
CA ALA A 77 -1.87 14.41 -8.64
C ALA A 77 -1.12 13.67 -7.55
N GLU A 78 0.00 14.23 -7.11
CA GLU A 78 0.75 13.74 -5.97
C GLU A 78 0.00 14.00 -4.67
N VAL A 79 -0.10 12.96 -3.83
CA VAL A 79 -0.58 13.08 -2.45
C VAL A 79 0.34 12.30 -1.53
N PRO A 80 0.58 12.74 -0.28
CA PRO A 80 1.41 12.02 0.68
C PRO A 80 0.92 10.58 0.87
N GLY A 81 1.84 9.60 0.66
CA GLY A 81 1.55 8.18 0.79
C GLY A 81 0.83 7.56 -0.41
N PHE A 82 0.62 8.30 -1.49
CA PHE A 82 -0.05 7.84 -2.72
C PHE A 82 -1.41 7.17 -2.42
N LEU A 83 -1.84 6.14 -3.15
CA LEU A 83 -3.09 5.44 -2.84
C LEU A 83 -2.88 4.27 -1.88
N VAL A 84 -1.95 3.38 -2.20
CA VAL A 84 -1.75 2.14 -1.44
C VAL A 84 -1.37 2.41 0.01
N ASN A 85 -0.36 3.28 0.23
CA ASN A 85 0.04 3.60 1.60
C ASN A 85 -1.07 4.32 2.37
N ARG A 86 -1.85 5.19 1.73
CA ARG A 86 -2.99 5.85 2.39
C ARG A 86 -4.00 4.84 2.92
N PHE A 87 -4.42 3.87 2.10
CA PHE A 87 -5.34 2.83 2.54
C PHE A 87 -4.71 1.94 3.62
N GLN A 88 -3.47 1.50 3.42
CA GLN A 88 -2.78 0.66 4.38
C GLN A 88 -2.63 1.34 5.75
N PHE A 89 -2.26 2.62 5.78
CA PHE A 89 -2.09 3.35 7.03
C PHE A 89 -3.43 3.78 7.66
N ALA A 90 -4.49 4.00 6.88
CA ALA A 90 -5.83 4.21 7.43
C ALA A 90 -6.31 2.97 8.19
N VAL A 91 -6.15 1.79 7.58
CA VAL A 91 -6.43 0.50 8.21
C VAL A 91 -5.57 0.28 9.46
N LEU A 92 -4.26 0.52 9.38
CA LEU A 92 -3.36 0.32 10.52
C LEU A 92 -3.69 1.26 11.68
N ARG A 93 -4.06 2.51 11.40
CA ARG A 93 -4.48 3.49 12.43
C ARG A 93 -5.70 2.99 13.19
N GLU A 94 -6.73 2.53 12.49
CA GLU A 94 -7.94 1.98 13.12
C GLU A 94 -7.63 0.69 13.90
N ALA A 95 -6.85 -0.21 13.33
CA ALA A 95 -6.44 -1.45 13.99
C ALA A 95 -5.71 -1.18 15.32
N MET A 96 -4.76 -0.23 15.35
CA MET A 96 -4.08 0.16 16.58
C MET A 96 -5.02 0.83 17.59
N SER A 97 -5.95 1.67 17.11
CA SER A 97 -6.94 2.32 17.98
C SER A 97 -7.79 1.29 18.74
N LEU A 98 -8.29 0.27 18.04
CA LEU A 98 -9.09 -0.80 18.65
C LEU A 98 -8.29 -1.64 19.64
N VAL A 99 -7.01 -1.91 19.37
CA VAL A 99 -6.13 -2.63 20.30
C VAL A 99 -5.83 -1.79 21.55
N GLU A 100 -5.48 -0.50 21.39
CA GLU A 100 -5.21 0.41 22.51
C GLU A 100 -6.46 0.64 23.38
N ALA A 101 -7.64 0.66 22.77
CA ALA A 101 -8.92 0.74 23.49
C ALA A 101 -9.35 -0.57 24.16
N GLY A 102 -8.59 -1.66 23.98
CA GLY A 102 -8.90 -2.97 24.57
C GLY A 102 -10.09 -3.70 23.93
N VAL A 103 -10.54 -3.26 22.75
CA VAL A 103 -11.67 -3.87 22.02
C VAL A 103 -11.30 -5.24 21.49
N ALA A 104 -10.06 -5.42 20.99
CA ALA A 104 -9.59 -6.69 20.43
C ALA A 104 -8.07 -6.87 20.63
N GLN A 105 -7.61 -8.11 20.57
CA GLN A 105 -6.19 -8.40 20.48
C GLN A 105 -5.70 -8.24 19.03
N LYS A 106 -4.43 -7.90 18.85
CA LYS A 106 -3.84 -7.74 17.50
C LYS A 106 -3.97 -9.01 16.64
N GLU A 107 -3.90 -10.18 17.25
CA GLU A 107 -4.06 -11.48 16.58
C GLU A 107 -5.47 -11.64 16.00
N ASP A 108 -6.50 -11.11 16.67
CA ASP A 108 -7.88 -11.18 16.20
C ASP A 108 -8.14 -10.15 15.09
N ILE A 109 -7.55 -8.97 15.18
CA ILE A 109 -7.53 -8.00 14.06
C ILE A 109 -6.92 -8.65 12.80
N ASP A 110 -5.75 -9.31 12.92
CA ASP A 110 -5.12 -10.01 11.80
C ASP A 110 -6.02 -11.10 11.20
N LYS A 111 -6.80 -11.84 12.03
CA LYS A 111 -7.77 -12.83 11.55
C LYS A 111 -8.91 -12.18 10.76
N VAL A 112 -9.44 -11.03 11.20
CA VAL A 112 -10.46 -10.27 10.48
C VAL A 112 -9.98 -9.93 9.07
N PHE A 113 -8.73 -9.47 8.94
CA PHE A 113 -8.15 -9.19 7.63
C PHE A 113 -7.91 -10.46 6.81
N LYS A 114 -7.28 -11.49 7.37
CA LYS A 114 -6.94 -12.72 6.63
C LYS A 114 -8.17 -13.50 6.16
N TYR A 115 -9.19 -13.63 6.98
CA TYR A 115 -10.33 -14.52 6.73
C TYR A 115 -11.64 -13.78 6.39
N GLY A 116 -11.66 -12.46 6.51
CA GLY A 116 -12.80 -11.62 6.22
C GLY A 116 -12.55 -10.65 5.08
N LEU A 117 -11.94 -9.51 5.41
CA LEU A 117 -11.75 -8.42 4.45
C LEU A 117 -10.77 -8.80 3.33
N GLY A 118 -9.67 -9.51 3.64
CA GLY A 118 -8.67 -9.89 2.65
C GLY A 118 -9.22 -10.77 1.54
N LEU A 119 -10.11 -11.71 1.86
CA LEU A 119 -10.80 -12.52 0.86
C LEU A 119 -11.64 -11.66 -0.09
N ARG A 120 -12.36 -10.67 0.44
CA ARG A 120 -13.17 -9.75 -0.36
C ARG A 120 -12.30 -8.87 -1.25
N TYR A 121 -11.26 -8.27 -0.67
CA TYR A 121 -10.38 -7.35 -1.38
C TYR A 121 -9.44 -8.03 -2.38
N ALA A 122 -9.27 -9.35 -2.30
CA ALA A 122 -8.60 -10.11 -3.33
C ALA A 122 -9.41 -10.21 -4.63
N CYS A 123 -10.75 -10.09 -4.53
CA CYS A 123 -11.67 -10.27 -5.66
C CYS A 123 -12.36 -8.97 -6.10
N LEU A 124 -12.55 -8.02 -5.19
CA LEU A 124 -13.38 -6.82 -5.38
C LEU A 124 -12.72 -5.59 -4.79
N GLY A 125 -12.87 -4.46 -5.44
CA GLY A 125 -12.50 -3.15 -4.88
C GLY A 125 -13.55 -2.64 -3.87
N PRO A 126 -13.21 -1.60 -3.07
CA PRO A 126 -14.12 -1.08 -2.03
C PRO A 126 -15.45 -0.54 -2.58
N PHE A 127 -15.45 0.06 -3.76
CA PHE A 127 -16.68 0.56 -4.39
C PHE A 127 -17.57 -0.59 -4.88
N GLU A 128 -16.97 -1.62 -5.47
CA GLU A 128 -17.70 -2.82 -5.90
C GLU A 128 -18.33 -3.56 -4.70
N ILE A 129 -17.61 -3.62 -3.58
CA ILE A 129 -18.14 -4.18 -2.33
C ILE A 129 -19.34 -3.37 -1.83
N ALA A 130 -19.27 -2.03 -1.93
CA ALA A 130 -20.37 -1.17 -1.49
C ALA A 130 -21.59 -1.32 -2.40
N ASP A 131 -21.41 -1.37 -3.72
CA ASP A 131 -22.49 -1.61 -4.68
C ASP A 131 -23.18 -2.96 -4.46
N LEU A 132 -22.39 -4.02 -4.30
CA LEU A 132 -22.92 -5.37 -4.06
C LEU A 132 -23.59 -5.51 -2.68
N GLY A 133 -23.18 -4.72 -1.69
CA GLY A 133 -23.74 -4.72 -0.34
C GLY A 133 -24.98 -3.83 -0.17
N GLY A 134 -25.29 -2.99 -1.17
CA GLY A 134 -26.37 -2.02 -1.16
C GLY A 134 -25.92 -0.65 -0.61
N LEU A 135 -25.95 0.36 -1.47
CA LEU A 135 -25.50 1.73 -1.11
C LEU A 135 -26.33 2.37 -0.02
N ASP A 136 -27.63 2.00 0.10
CA ASP A 136 -28.49 2.41 1.20
C ASP A 136 -27.99 1.89 2.55
N THR A 137 -27.57 0.62 2.62
CA THR A 137 -26.97 0.02 3.79
C THR A 137 -25.65 0.70 4.14
N PHE A 138 -24.78 0.92 3.13
CA PHE A 138 -23.50 1.60 3.33
C PHE A 138 -23.68 3.05 3.78
N TYR A 139 -24.64 3.78 3.22
CA TYR A 139 -24.96 5.13 3.65
C TYR A 139 -25.41 5.18 5.12
N ASN A 140 -26.32 4.30 5.52
CA ASN A 140 -26.84 4.26 6.88
C ASN A 140 -25.71 3.93 7.90
N ILE A 141 -24.81 3.00 7.56
CA ILE A 141 -23.67 2.67 8.40
C ILE A 141 -22.66 3.84 8.43
N ALA A 142 -22.30 4.40 7.30
CA ALA A 142 -21.33 5.50 7.20
C ALA A 142 -21.80 6.73 7.99
N SER A 143 -23.12 6.99 8.06
CA SER A 143 -23.69 8.17 8.71
C SER A 143 -23.34 8.28 10.21
N TYR A 144 -23.06 7.17 10.87
CA TYR A 144 -22.60 7.17 12.27
C TYR A 144 -21.16 6.71 12.43
N LEU A 145 -20.74 5.71 11.64
CA LEU A 145 -19.45 5.06 11.82
C LEU A 145 -18.25 5.96 11.46
N PHE A 146 -18.40 6.84 10.47
CA PHE A 146 -17.31 7.75 10.10
C PHE A 146 -16.93 8.75 11.19
N ALA A 147 -17.84 9.04 12.11
CA ALA A 147 -17.55 9.88 13.27
C ALA A 147 -16.86 9.10 14.41
N ASP A 148 -16.97 7.78 14.42
CA ASP A 148 -16.48 6.91 15.49
C ASP A 148 -15.08 6.32 15.18
N ILE A 149 -14.81 5.97 13.92
CA ILE A 149 -13.51 5.43 13.53
C ILE A 149 -12.38 6.43 13.77
N SER A 150 -11.20 5.93 14.11
CA SER A 150 -10.07 6.74 14.53
C SER A 150 -9.67 7.81 13.51
N ASP A 151 -9.61 9.06 13.96
CA ASP A 151 -9.06 10.21 13.23
C ASP A 151 -7.71 10.68 13.78
N LYS A 152 -7.09 9.87 14.67
CA LYS A 152 -5.83 10.19 15.35
C LYS A 152 -4.77 10.70 14.36
N LYS A 153 -4.17 11.86 14.65
CA LYS A 153 -3.17 12.51 13.81
C LYS A 153 -1.74 12.09 14.13
N ASP A 154 -1.52 11.69 15.39
CA ASP A 154 -0.20 11.28 15.89
C ASP A 154 -0.01 9.78 15.80
N VAL A 155 1.25 9.35 15.92
CA VAL A 155 1.60 7.93 15.98
C VAL A 155 0.97 7.30 17.24
N HIS A 156 0.44 6.10 17.10
CA HIS A 156 -0.09 5.33 18.22
C HIS A 156 1.00 4.92 19.20
N GLU A 157 0.70 4.95 20.49
CA GLU A 157 1.67 4.70 21.55
C GLU A 157 2.32 3.31 21.42
N MET A 158 1.54 2.29 21.09
CA MET A 158 2.05 0.93 20.88
C MET A 158 3.11 0.85 19.77
N LEU A 159 2.96 1.63 18.69
CA LEU A 159 3.96 1.68 17.60
C LEU A 159 5.19 2.51 18.02
N GLU A 160 4.98 3.62 18.71
CA GLU A 160 6.04 4.48 19.21
C GLU A 160 6.94 3.75 20.21
N GLN A 161 6.35 2.96 21.12
CA GLN A 161 7.09 2.15 22.08
C GLN A 161 7.98 1.11 21.40
N LEU A 162 7.47 0.43 20.37
CA LEU A 162 8.27 -0.52 19.59
C LEU A 162 9.43 0.19 18.86
N TYR A 163 9.13 1.34 18.23
CA TYR A 163 10.15 2.14 17.54
C TYR A 163 11.27 2.59 18.50
N ARG A 164 10.94 3.10 19.68
CA ARG A 164 11.91 3.55 20.69
C ARG A 164 12.76 2.41 21.25
N LYS A 165 12.24 1.18 21.29
CA LYS A 165 12.97 -0.03 21.69
C LYS A 165 13.88 -0.59 20.61
N GLY A 166 13.75 -0.13 19.36
CA GLY A 166 14.42 -0.72 18.21
C GLY A 166 13.79 -2.03 17.72
N ASP A 167 12.56 -2.32 18.12
CA ASP A 167 11.78 -3.51 17.75
C ASP A 167 11.12 -3.27 16.37
N PHE A 168 11.87 -3.32 15.28
CA PHE A 168 11.44 -2.98 13.91
C PHE A 168 10.85 -4.16 13.12
N GLY A 169 10.29 -5.13 13.81
CA GLY A 169 9.68 -6.31 13.20
C GLY A 169 10.71 -7.33 12.73
N VAL A 170 10.47 -7.92 11.59
CA VAL A 170 11.33 -8.97 10.98
C VAL A 170 12.79 -8.53 10.85
N LYS A 171 13.05 -7.24 10.59
CA LYS A 171 14.41 -6.69 10.44
C LYS A 171 15.29 -6.84 11.69
N THR A 172 14.67 -6.85 12.85
CA THR A 172 15.36 -6.91 14.16
C THR A 172 14.98 -8.15 14.96
N GLY A 173 14.19 -9.05 14.37
CA GLY A 173 13.71 -10.27 15.01
C GLY A 173 12.57 -10.06 16.01
N LYS A 174 12.10 -8.82 16.20
CA LYS A 174 11.02 -8.50 17.12
C LYS A 174 10.25 -7.25 16.68
N GLY A 175 8.96 -7.23 16.91
CA GLY A 175 8.05 -6.12 16.62
C GLY A 175 6.72 -6.36 17.32
N PHE A 176 5.59 -6.18 16.63
CA PHE A 176 4.29 -6.62 17.14
C PHE A 176 4.26 -8.12 17.45
N TYR A 177 5.11 -8.88 16.79
CA TYR A 177 5.32 -10.32 17.01
C TYR A 177 6.79 -10.63 17.24
N ASP A 178 7.06 -11.82 17.77
CA ASP A 178 8.39 -12.36 17.92
C ASP A 178 8.79 -13.16 16.67
N TYR A 179 9.93 -12.80 16.09
CA TYR A 179 10.52 -13.41 14.90
C TYR A 179 11.91 -13.99 15.19
N SER A 180 12.27 -14.16 16.44
CA SER A 180 13.56 -14.74 16.86
C SER A 180 13.69 -16.22 16.47
N GLY A 181 14.90 -16.79 16.59
CA GLY A 181 15.15 -18.19 16.37
C GLY A 181 14.97 -18.67 14.93
N GLY A 182 15.16 -17.79 13.93
CA GLY A 182 15.01 -18.15 12.51
C GLY A 182 13.57 -18.00 11.96
N ARG A 183 12.60 -17.62 12.78
CA ARG A 183 11.21 -17.42 12.39
C ARG A 183 11.03 -16.27 11.39
N ASP A 184 11.96 -15.32 11.36
CA ASP A 184 12.02 -14.24 10.37
C ASP A 184 12.05 -14.77 8.94
N ARG A 185 12.92 -15.74 8.66
CA ARG A 185 13.02 -16.39 7.34
C ARG A 185 11.78 -17.20 7.01
N GLU A 186 11.32 -18.02 7.95
CA GLU A 186 10.12 -18.85 7.77
C GLU A 186 8.88 -18.02 7.41
N VAL A 187 8.68 -16.88 8.08
CA VAL A 187 7.55 -15.99 7.85
C VAL A 187 7.64 -15.32 6.48
N ILE A 188 8.83 -14.88 6.06
CA ILE A 188 9.06 -14.30 4.73
C ILE A 188 8.79 -15.34 3.64
N GLU A 189 9.38 -16.52 3.74
CA GLU A 189 9.17 -17.60 2.76
C GLU A 189 7.72 -18.03 2.66
N LYS A 190 7.04 -18.15 3.82
CA LYS A 190 5.62 -18.48 3.86
C LYS A 190 4.78 -17.40 3.19
N ARG A 191 5.04 -16.12 3.49
CA ARG A 191 4.37 -14.97 2.85
C ARG A 191 4.50 -15.04 1.34
N ASP A 192 5.73 -15.20 0.84
CA ASP A 192 5.98 -15.19 -0.61
C ASP A 192 5.30 -16.38 -1.30
N LYS A 193 5.34 -17.57 -0.68
CA LYS A 193 4.60 -18.74 -1.18
C LYS A 193 3.09 -18.52 -1.21
N ASP A 194 2.52 -17.92 -0.18
CA ASP A 194 1.08 -17.67 -0.10
C ASP A 194 0.66 -16.56 -1.09
N PHE A 195 1.46 -15.51 -1.24
CA PHE A 195 1.22 -14.46 -2.24
C PHE A 195 1.27 -15.01 -3.67
N MET A 196 2.26 -15.85 -3.98
CA MET A 196 2.33 -16.51 -5.29
C MET A 196 1.12 -17.41 -5.58
N LYS A 197 0.60 -18.13 -4.57
CA LYS A 197 -0.63 -18.93 -4.76
C LYS A 197 -1.83 -18.06 -5.10
N VAL A 198 -2.01 -16.95 -4.38
CA VAL A 198 -3.11 -16.01 -4.64
C VAL A 198 -2.95 -15.37 -6.01
N ALA A 199 -1.73 -14.91 -6.35
CA ALA A 199 -1.46 -14.30 -7.65
C ALA A 199 -1.75 -15.26 -8.80
N LYS A 200 -1.30 -16.51 -8.71
CA LYS A 200 -1.62 -17.56 -9.72
C LYS A 200 -3.11 -17.85 -9.84
N CYS A 201 -3.81 -17.90 -8.71
CA CYS A 201 -5.23 -18.20 -8.71
C CYS A 201 -6.10 -17.08 -9.33
N LEU A 202 -5.68 -15.82 -9.19
CA LEU A 202 -6.53 -14.67 -9.54
C LEU A 202 -6.04 -13.87 -10.76
N TYR A 203 -4.76 -13.93 -11.13
CA TYR A 203 -4.15 -13.02 -12.09
C TYR A 203 -3.37 -13.69 -13.22
N GLU A 204 -3.06 -15.00 -13.11
CA GLU A 204 -2.51 -15.75 -14.22
C GLU A 204 -3.68 -16.45 -14.96
N GLU A 205 -3.91 -16.08 -16.22
CA GLU A 205 -4.82 -16.80 -17.12
C GLU A 205 -4.26 -18.21 -17.36
N GLU A 206 -5.14 -19.22 -17.39
CA GLU A 206 -4.79 -20.61 -17.72
C GLU A 206 -4.24 -20.79 -19.13
#